data_7b5bf9424dcb319fd4dd041e6cf6f44f
#
_entry.id   7b5bf9424dcb319fd4dd041e6cf6f44f
#
_cell.length_a   1.000
_cell.length_b   1.000
_cell.length_c   1.000
_cell.angle_alpha   90.00
_cell.angle_beta   90.00
_cell.angle_gamma   90.00
#
_symmetry.space_group_name_H-M   'P 1'
#
loop_
_entity.id
_entity.type
_entity.pdbx_description
1 polymer ?
#
loop_
_entity_poly.entity_id
_entity_poly.type
_entity_poly.pdbx_seq_one_letter_code
_entity_poly.pdbx_strand_id
1 'polypeptide(L)'
;MKNIYITTLAVIAGFCLIFWDNLEGIDEAINGLFAPVTEVVQSIVFYSFKTNVNDIETSVPVVVVWLILTAIILTFQFRFINFTGFKQAIRLAFTKKVDRNAKGEVSHFQALTAALSGTVGLGNIAGVAVAISMGGPGATFWMILAALFGMATKFVECSLGHKYRIVKKDGSTSGGAMYYLSRGLKEEGYPKLGKFLAYFFAVMCIGGAFGAGNMFQSNQAYLQFVNATGGEASFFYEKGWLFGLILSIVVGFVIIGGIKSIARVTEKVVPFMGGMYVLTALVIILSNYDKIPFAFESIFYGAFTPDAAYGGLLGVIVWGFIRATFSNEAGIGSAPIAYSAVKTNQSLSVGFVSLLEPFIDTVIICTMTALVIVITGVYQQGSGIQGVELTSAAFGSVNEWFPYILSIAVILFAFSTIVTWSYYGLKSWTYIVGDTERKANCFKILFCLSVIVGSSSTLTNVIGFSDAMIFAMAFPNVIGLFILSKKLIRDLKKDKRFGRKFST
;
A
#
# COMPACT_ATOMS: atom_id res chain seq x y z
N MET A 1 16.25 -20.42 15.44
CA MET A 1 15.83 -20.62 14.04
C MET A 1 15.18 -22.00 13.81
N LYS A 2 15.85 -23.13 14.06
CA LYS A 2 15.26 -24.49 13.89
C LYS A 2 13.89 -24.67 14.57
N ASN A 3 13.72 -24.17 15.79
CA ASN A 3 12.45 -24.34 16.54
C ASN A 3 11.26 -23.57 15.93
N ILE A 4 11.49 -22.46 15.22
CA ILE A 4 10.40 -21.72 14.57
C ILE A 4 9.87 -22.50 13.39
N TYR A 5 10.74 -23.08 12.56
CA TYR A 5 10.34 -23.94 11.44
C TYR A 5 9.53 -25.14 11.93
N ILE A 6 9.99 -25.77 13.00
CA ILE A 6 9.30 -26.94 13.56
C ILE A 6 7.92 -26.52 14.12
N THR A 7 7.83 -25.39 14.82
CA THR A 7 6.55 -24.91 15.37
C THR A 7 5.62 -24.46 14.26
N THR A 8 6.10 -23.73 13.24
CA THR A 8 5.27 -23.31 12.09
C THR A 8 4.81 -24.51 11.30
N LEU A 9 5.69 -25.47 10.99
CA LEU A 9 5.33 -26.73 10.34
C LEU A 9 4.37 -27.59 11.18
N ALA A 10 4.53 -27.64 12.50
CA ALA A 10 3.64 -28.37 13.38
C ALA A 10 2.24 -27.74 13.48
N VAL A 11 2.17 -26.40 13.50
CA VAL A 11 0.87 -25.67 13.46
C VAL A 11 0.19 -25.89 12.11
N ILE A 12 0.95 -25.84 11.02
CA ILE A 12 0.46 -26.09 9.66
C ILE A 12 0.01 -27.56 9.50
N ALA A 13 0.82 -28.50 9.97
CA ALA A 13 0.47 -29.92 9.94
C ALA A 13 -0.74 -30.22 10.85
N GLY A 14 -0.84 -29.57 12.01
CA GLY A 14 -2.00 -29.65 12.88
C GLY A 14 -3.27 -29.11 12.23
N PHE A 15 -3.18 -28.00 11.52
CA PHE A 15 -4.28 -27.43 10.74
C PHE A 15 -4.70 -28.39 9.60
N CYS A 16 -3.74 -28.93 8.85
CA CYS A 16 -4.02 -29.93 7.81
C CYS A 16 -4.64 -31.21 8.36
N LEU A 17 -4.22 -31.68 9.54
CA LEU A 17 -4.77 -32.88 10.19
C LEU A 17 -6.18 -32.67 10.72
N ILE A 18 -6.50 -31.48 11.25
CA ILE A 18 -7.83 -31.14 11.76
C ILE A 18 -8.85 -31.07 10.63
N PHE A 19 -8.44 -30.67 9.45
CA PHE A 19 -9.32 -30.44 8.28
C PHE A 19 -9.19 -31.53 7.21
N TRP A 20 -8.44 -32.63 7.48
CA TRP A 20 -8.17 -33.68 6.48
C TRP A 20 -9.43 -34.39 5.95
N ASP A 21 -10.43 -34.55 6.79
CA ASP A 21 -11.67 -35.25 6.43
C ASP A 21 -12.75 -34.37 5.78
N ASN A 22 -12.56 -33.03 5.76
CA ASN A 22 -13.47 -32.05 5.15
C ASN A 22 -12.71 -30.98 4.37
N LEU A 23 -12.01 -31.37 3.31
CA LEU A 23 -11.28 -30.43 2.44
C LEU A 23 -12.21 -29.53 1.62
N GLU A 24 -13.46 -29.93 1.42
CA GLU A 24 -14.52 -29.13 0.82
C GLU A 24 -15.12 -28.19 1.87
N GLY A 25 -15.26 -26.89 1.54
CA GLY A 25 -15.85 -25.89 2.43
C GLY A 25 -14.91 -25.21 3.44
N ILE A 26 -13.59 -25.51 3.43
CA ILE A 26 -12.63 -24.84 4.32
C ILE A 26 -12.59 -23.33 4.05
N ASP A 27 -12.56 -22.92 2.80
CA ASP A 27 -12.54 -21.51 2.41
C ASP A 27 -13.82 -20.79 2.88
N GLU A 28 -14.98 -21.45 2.76
CA GLU A 28 -16.26 -20.91 3.23
C GLU A 28 -16.30 -20.76 4.77
N ALA A 29 -15.81 -21.76 5.51
CA ALA A 29 -15.72 -21.70 6.97
C ALA A 29 -14.78 -20.57 7.45
N ILE A 30 -13.61 -20.41 6.83
CA ILE A 30 -12.66 -19.32 7.13
C ILE A 30 -13.31 -17.96 6.84
N ASN A 31 -13.95 -17.81 5.68
CA ASN A 31 -14.62 -16.57 5.31
C ASN A 31 -15.79 -16.23 6.26
N GLY A 32 -16.58 -17.21 6.66
CA GLY A 32 -17.70 -17.03 7.61
C GLY A 32 -17.26 -16.54 8.98
N LEU A 33 -16.11 -17.00 9.47
CA LEU A 33 -15.51 -16.51 10.72
C LEU A 33 -14.97 -15.08 10.60
N PHE A 34 -14.53 -14.69 9.41
CA PHE A 34 -13.87 -13.39 9.18
C PHE A 34 -14.88 -12.27 8.86
N ALA A 35 -15.98 -12.55 8.18
CA ALA A 35 -16.96 -11.57 7.73
C ALA A 35 -17.51 -10.65 8.85
N PRO A 36 -17.93 -11.14 10.03
CA PRO A 36 -18.44 -10.26 11.10
C PRO A 36 -17.41 -9.26 11.62
N VAL A 37 -16.13 -9.64 11.62
CA VAL A 37 -15.04 -8.72 12.01
C VAL A 37 -14.92 -7.58 11.02
N THR A 38 -15.03 -7.88 9.73
CA THR A 38 -15.00 -6.88 8.65
C THR A 38 -16.13 -5.88 8.77
N GLU A 39 -17.37 -6.32 8.98
CA GLU A 39 -18.54 -5.45 9.09
C GLU A 39 -18.41 -4.44 10.23
N VAL A 40 -17.99 -4.89 11.42
CA VAL A 40 -17.81 -4.03 12.58
C VAL A 40 -16.75 -2.97 12.32
N VAL A 41 -15.60 -3.36 11.78
CA VAL A 41 -14.49 -2.42 11.54
C VAL A 41 -14.82 -1.40 10.46
N GLN A 42 -15.47 -1.84 9.37
CA GLN A 42 -15.90 -0.95 8.29
C GLN A 42 -16.89 0.11 8.77
N SER A 43 -17.89 -0.27 9.56
CA SER A 43 -18.94 0.65 10.04
C SER A 43 -18.35 1.80 10.88
N ILE A 44 -17.25 1.53 11.59
CA ILE A 44 -16.58 2.54 12.43
C ILE A 44 -15.70 3.46 11.58
N VAL A 45 -14.86 2.89 10.70
CA VAL A 45 -13.81 3.67 10.00
C VAL A 45 -14.39 4.46 8.83
N PHE A 46 -15.34 3.90 8.10
CA PHE A 46 -15.99 4.57 6.97
C PHE A 46 -17.28 5.27 7.37
N TYR A 47 -17.31 5.81 8.60
CA TYR A 47 -18.40 6.71 8.95
C TYR A 47 -18.50 7.82 7.91
N SER A 48 -19.66 7.92 7.28
CA SER A 48 -19.89 8.76 6.12
C SER A 48 -21.08 9.68 6.35
N PHE A 49 -21.02 10.87 5.79
CA PHE A 49 -22.20 11.71 5.66
C PHE A 49 -22.78 11.53 4.28
N LYS A 50 -24.11 11.43 4.24
CA LYS A 50 -24.86 11.39 3.02
C LYS A 50 -25.06 12.80 2.50
N THR A 51 -24.80 13.00 1.22
CA THR A 51 -25.05 14.28 0.55
C THR A 51 -25.79 13.99 -0.75
N ASN A 52 -26.64 14.93 -1.16
CA ASN A 52 -27.36 14.85 -2.42
C ASN A 52 -26.86 15.99 -3.32
N VAL A 53 -26.28 15.62 -4.46
CA VAL A 53 -25.81 16.57 -5.47
C VAL A 53 -26.45 16.19 -6.79
N ASN A 54 -27.26 17.10 -7.38
CA ASN A 54 -27.99 16.87 -8.61
C ASN A 54 -28.88 15.60 -8.55
N ASP A 55 -29.62 15.42 -7.46
CA ASP A 55 -30.52 14.29 -7.19
C ASP A 55 -29.83 12.91 -7.09
N ILE A 56 -28.49 12.88 -6.99
CA ILE A 56 -27.70 11.68 -6.76
C ILE A 56 -27.27 11.63 -5.29
N GLU A 57 -27.81 10.68 -4.52
CA GLU A 57 -27.36 10.44 -3.14
C GLU A 57 -26.00 9.75 -3.15
N THR A 58 -24.99 10.42 -2.58
CA THR A 58 -23.63 9.88 -2.49
C THR A 58 -23.16 9.89 -1.04
N SER A 59 -22.54 8.79 -0.62
CA SER A 59 -21.93 8.65 0.70
C SER A 59 -20.45 9.04 0.64
N VAL A 60 -20.08 10.06 1.42
CA VAL A 60 -18.70 10.57 1.47
C VAL A 60 -18.06 10.23 2.80
N PRO A 61 -17.07 9.31 2.83
CA PRO A 61 -16.36 8.96 4.05
C PRO A 61 -15.55 10.14 4.61
N VAL A 62 -15.67 10.40 5.90
CA VAL A 62 -14.94 11.48 6.60
C VAL A 62 -13.44 11.35 6.42
N VAL A 63 -12.91 10.13 6.47
CA VAL A 63 -11.47 9.85 6.31
C VAL A 63 -10.93 10.29 4.95
N VAL A 64 -11.74 10.16 3.89
CA VAL A 64 -11.33 10.58 2.53
C VAL A 64 -11.19 12.09 2.45
N VAL A 65 -12.18 12.82 2.96
CA VAL A 65 -12.11 14.29 3.03
C VAL A 65 -10.91 14.75 3.85
N TRP A 66 -10.65 14.07 4.96
CA TRP A 66 -9.50 14.34 5.84
C TRP A 66 -8.16 14.20 5.11
N LEU A 67 -8.01 13.15 4.31
CA LEU A 67 -6.80 12.89 3.51
C LEU A 67 -6.65 13.88 2.36
N ILE A 68 -7.73 14.19 1.64
CA ILE A 68 -7.73 15.19 0.55
C ILE A 68 -7.26 16.54 1.07
N LEU A 69 -7.90 17.03 2.14
CA LEU A 69 -7.54 18.32 2.74
C LEU A 69 -6.09 18.34 3.22
N THR A 70 -5.63 17.25 3.82
CA THR A 70 -4.24 17.11 4.28
C THR A 70 -3.26 17.24 3.13
N ALA A 71 -3.47 16.51 2.05
CA ALA A 71 -2.59 16.50 0.90
C ALA A 71 -2.52 17.88 0.23
N ILE A 72 -3.65 18.56 0.10
CA ILE A 72 -3.73 19.93 -0.42
C ILE A 72 -3.00 20.90 0.53
N ILE A 73 -3.34 20.94 1.81
CA ILE A 73 -2.75 21.87 2.78
C ILE A 73 -1.23 21.70 2.86
N LEU A 74 -0.73 20.46 2.95
CA LEU A 74 0.71 20.21 3.00
C LEU A 74 1.41 20.59 1.70
N THR A 75 0.78 20.37 0.54
CA THR A 75 1.35 20.81 -0.75
C THR A 75 1.56 22.32 -0.79
N PHE A 76 0.56 23.11 -0.37
CA PHE A 76 0.69 24.57 -0.30
C PHE A 76 1.67 25.00 0.79
N GLN A 77 1.59 24.39 1.98
CA GLN A 77 2.45 24.72 3.11
C GLN A 77 3.93 24.48 2.82
N PHE A 78 4.24 23.42 2.04
CA PHE A 78 5.59 23.09 1.58
C PHE A 78 5.92 23.64 0.19
N ARG A 79 5.16 24.64 -0.29
CA ARG A 79 5.44 25.40 -1.54
C ARG A 79 5.64 24.47 -2.75
N PHE A 80 4.72 23.54 -2.94
CA PHE A 80 4.76 22.58 -4.05
C PHE A 80 6.06 21.78 -4.11
N ILE A 81 6.53 21.30 -2.96
CA ILE A 81 7.76 20.51 -2.83
C ILE A 81 7.77 19.26 -3.72
N ASN A 82 6.59 18.71 -4.02
CA ASN A 82 6.37 17.63 -4.96
C ASN A 82 6.97 17.92 -6.35
N PHE A 83 6.86 19.16 -6.85
CA PHE A 83 7.47 19.59 -8.11
C PHE A 83 8.86 20.17 -7.91
N THR A 84 9.01 21.10 -6.95
CA THR A 84 10.27 21.83 -6.75
C THR A 84 11.40 20.96 -6.19
N GLY A 85 11.06 19.86 -5.50
CA GLY A 85 11.98 18.89 -4.90
C GLY A 85 12.27 17.68 -5.78
N PHE A 86 11.52 17.46 -6.87
CA PHE A 86 11.54 16.21 -7.63
C PHE A 86 12.93 15.88 -8.22
N LYS A 87 13.60 16.85 -8.84
CA LYS A 87 14.97 16.66 -9.36
C LYS A 87 15.95 16.24 -8.25
N GLN A 88 15.78 16.81 -7.06
CA GLN A 88 16.60 16.47 -5.90
C GLN A 88 16.29 15.05 -5.38
N ALA A 89 15.03 14.64 -5.42
CA ALA A 89 14.60 13.30 -5.06
C ALA A 89 15.33 12.24 -5.91
N ILE A 90 15.31 12.38 -7.22
CA ILE A 90 16.02 11.49 -8.14
C ILE A 90 17.52 11.46 -7.83
N ARG A 91 18.15 12.63 -7.69
CA ARG A 91 19.57 12.71 -7.38
C ARG A 91 19.95 11.97 -6.08
N LEU A 92 19.15 12.12 -5.03
CA LEU A 92 19.41 11.49 -3.73
C LEU A 92 19.17 9.99 -3.75
N ALA A 93 18.13 9.52 -4.45
CA ALA A 93 17.80 8.10 -4.57
C ALA A 93 18.98 7.30 -5.17
N PHE A 94 19.64 7.85 -6.20
CA PHE A 94 20.75 7.18 -6.90
C PHE A 94 22.16 7.59 -6.43
N THR A 95 22.25 8.39 -5.35
CA THR A 95 23.55 8.80 -4.81
C THR A 95 24.21 7.63 -4.05
N LYS A 96 25.37 7.19 -4.54
CA LYS A 96 26.18 6.13 -3.90
C LYS A 96 27.00 6.61 -2.68
N LYS A 97 27.09 7.94 -2.47
CA LYS A 97 27.84 8.51 -1.33
C LYS A 97 27.04 8.30 -0.03
N VAL A 98 27.40 7.29 0.71
CA VAL A 98 26.91 7.05 2.08
C VAL A 98 27.90 7.69 3.05
N ASP A 99 27.41 8.54 3.96
CA ASP A 99 28.22 9.04 5.06
C ASP A 99 28.65 7.84 5.94
N ARG A 100 29.93 7.57 5.99
CA ARG A 100 30.48 6.40 6.73
C ARG A 100 30.13 6.47 8.22
N ASN A 101 29.99 7.66 8.78
CA ASN A 101 29.71 7.90 10.19
C ASN A 101 28.20 7.98 10.49
N ALA A 102 27.34 7.93 9.47
CA ALA A 102 25.90 7.94 9.66
C ALA A 102 25.42 6.61 10.22
N LYS A 103 24.42 6.68 11.11
CA LYS A 103 23.72 5.52 11.66
C LYS A 103 22.55 5.13 10.77
N GLY A 104 22.28 3.82 10.67
CA GLY A 104 21.20 3.27 9.85
C GLY A 104 21.60 1.93 9.25
N GLU A 105 20.64 1.27 8.58
CA GLU A 105 20.75 -0.12 8.15
C GLU A 105 20.78 -0.28 6.63
N VAL A 106 20.15 0.65 5.90
CA VAL A 106 19.94 0.57 4.44
C VAL A 106 20.28 1.88 3.73
N SER A 107 20.55 1.82 2.42
CA SER A 107 20.77 3.01 1.58
C SER A 107 19.44 3.73 1.25
N HIS A 108 19.50 4.92 0.67
CA HIS A 108 18.32 5.62 0.17
C HIS A 108 17.57 4.81 -0.90
N PHE A 109 18.30 4.19 -1.83
CA PHE A 109 17.71 3.36 -2.88
C PHE A 109 17.05 2.11 -2.29
N GLN A 110 17.71 1.42 -1.36
CA GLN A 110 17.15 0.26 -0.68
C GLN A 110 15.89 0.60 0.14
N ALA A 111 15.85 1.76 0.79
CA ALA A 111 14.65 2.20 1.49
C ALA A 111 13.51 2.57 0.52
N LEU A 112 13.84 3.23 -0.60
CA LEU A 112 12.87 3.52 -1.66
C LEU A 112 12.29 2.22 -2.24
N THR A 113 13.13 1.25 -2.60
CA THR A 113 12.65 -0.04 -3.14
C THR A 113 11.89 -0.86 -2.11
N ALA A 114 12.29 -0.80 -0.83
CA ALA A 114 11.52 -1.43 0.25
C ALA A 114 10.16 -0.76 0.44
N ALA A 115 10.06 0.57 0.39
CA ALA A 115 8.80 1.28 0.46
C ALA A 115 7.94 1.02 -0.79
N LEU A 116 8.51 1.12 -1.99
CA LEU A 116 7.83 0.75 -3.23
C LEU A 116 7.36 -0.72 -3.24
N SER A 117 8.09 -1.62 -2.60
CA SER A 117 7.65 -3.01 -2.43
C SER A 117 6.39 -3.11 -1.55
N GLY A 118 6.21 -2.20 -0.61
CA GLY A 118 5.01 -2.12 0.22
C GLY A 118 3.81 -1.55 -0.52
N THR A 119 4.03 -0.55 -1.37
CA THR A 119 2.99 0.21 -2.08
C THR A 119 2.71 -0.35 -3.47
N VAL A 120 3.75 -0.65 -4.27
CA VAL A 120 3.61 -1.26 -5.60
C VAL A 120 3.26 -2.74 -5.43
N GLY A 121 1.98 -2.97 -5.25
CA GLY A 121 1.36 -4.27 -5.01
C GLY A 121 0.12 -4.45 -5.87
N LEU A 122 -0.83 -5.24 -5.37
CA LEU A 122 -2.08 -5.47 -6.09
C LEU A 122 -3.05 -4.28 -6.02
N GLY A 123 -2.76 -3.27 -5.20
CA GLY A 123 -3.40 -1.96 -5.27
C GLY A 123 -3.27 -1.29 -6.64
N ASN A 124 -2.12 -1.45 -7.30
CA ASN A 124 -1.85 -0.89 -8.62
C ASN A 124 -2.51 -1.66 -9.78
N ILE A 125 -2.91 -2.88 -9.57
CA ILE A 125 -3.52 -3.76 -10.58
C ILE A 125 -5.01 -3.93 -10.28
N ALA A 126 -5.32 -4.69 -9.23
CA ALA A 126 -6.70 -4.95 -8.81
C ALA A 126 -7.40 -3.70 -8.25
N GLY A 127 -6.68 -2.87 -7.47
CA GLY A 127 -7.23 -1.64 -6.92
C GLY A 127 -7.62 -0.61 -7.98
N VAL A 128 -6.86 -0.50 -9.06
CA VAL A 128 -7.21 0.35 -10.23
C VAL A 128 -8.43 -0.20 -10.96
N ALA A 129 -8.51 -1.51 -11.13
CA ALA A 129 -9.69 -2.15 -11.71
C ALA A 129 -10.94 -1.87 -10.87
N VAL A 130 -10.85 -1.97 -9.54
CA VAL A 130 -11.95 -1.58 -8.63
C VAL A 130 -12.28 -0.09 -8.77
N ALA A 131 -11.28 0.81 -8.89
CA ALA A 131 -11.53 2.23 -9.11
C ALA A 131 -12.37 2.48 -10.37
N ILE A 132 -12.02 1.81 -11.48
CA ILE A 132 -12.72 1.97 -12.76
C ILE A 132 -14.11 1.31 -12.72
N SER A 133 -14.24 0.14 -12.09
CA SER A 133 -15.54 -0.54 -11.95
C SER A 133 -16.53 0.29 -11.14
N MET A 134 -16.07 0.96 -10.06
CA MET A 134 -16.93 1.70 -9.13
C MET A 134 -17.06 3.19 -9.45
N GLY A 135 -16.02 3.79 -10.03
CA GLY A 135 -15.94 5.22 -10.31
C GLY A 135 -15.79 5.56 -11.80
N GLY A 136 -15.87 4.57 -12.69
CA GLY A 136 -15.63 4.77 -14.11
C GLY A 136 -14.19 5.17 -14.45
N PRO A 137 -13.90 5.40 -15.75
CA PRO A 137 -12.56 5.81 -16.21
C PRO A 137 -12.06 7.10 -15.56
N GLY A 138 -12.98 8.02 -15.23
CA GLY A 138 -12.67 9.30 -14.59
C GLY A 138 -11.99 9.19 -13.22
N ALA A 139 -12.20 8.09 -12.50
CA ALA A 139 -11.51 7.84 -11.23
C ALA A 139 -9.98 7.87 -11.38
N THR A 140 -9.45 7.48 -12.55
CA THR A 140 -8.02 7.53 -12.87
C THR A 140 -7.47 8.94 -12.79
N PHE A 141 -8.17 9.95 -13.29
CA PHE A 141 -7.76 11.35 -13.18
C PHE A 141 -7.57 11.77 -11.71
N TRP A 142 -8.56 11.42 -10.88
CA TRP A 142 -8.52 11.76 -9.44
C TRP A 142 -7.47 10.95 -8.69
N MET A 143 -7.17 9.72 -9.11
CA MET A 143 -6.05 8.95 -8.59
C MET A 143 -4.71 9.65 -8.85
N ILE A 144 -4.47 10.11 -10.08
CA ILE A 144 -3.25 10.85 -10.44
C ILE A 144 -3.12 12.13 -9.63
N LEU A 145 -4.21 12.89 -9.50
CA LEU A 145 -4.22 14.13 -8.73
C LEU A 145 -3.95 13.87 -7.23
N ALA A 146 -4.57 12.83 -6.66
CA ALA A 146 -4.35 12.41 -5.29
C ALA A 146 -2.87 12.05 -5.04
N ALA A 147 -2.25 11.34 -5.98
CA ALA A 147 -0.83 10.98 -5.88
C ALA A 147 0.09 12.20 -5.94
N LEU A 148 -0.16 13.13 -6.85
CA LEU A 148 0.62 14.37 -6.98
C LEU A 148 0.58 15.20 -5.70
N PHE A 149 -0.58 15.38 -5.08
CA PHE A 149 -0.68 16.03 -3.77
C PHE A 149 -0.11 15.16 -2.65
N GLY A 150 -0.33 13.85 -2.70
CA GLY A 150 0.17 12.88 -1.72
C GLY A 150 1.69 12.86 -1.60
N MET A 151 2.43 13.20 -2.67
CA MET A 151 3.89 13.33 -2.62
C MET A 151 4.37 14.27 -1.51
N ALA A 152 3.71 15.42 -1.32
CA ALA A 152 4.06 16.36 -0.25
C ALA A 152 3.81 15.78 1.14
N THR A 153 2.72 15.00 1.30
CA THR A 153 2.42 14.28 2.53
C THR A 153 3.51 13.24 2.84
N LYS A 154 3.91 12.42 1.86
CA LYS A 154 5.01 11.45 2.00
C LYS A 154 6.33 12.11 2.42
N PHE A 155 6.65 13.27 1.82
CA PHE A 155 7.83 14.04 2.22
C PHE A 155 7.82 14.35 3.72
N VAL A 156 6.68 14.83 4.25
CA VAL A 156 6.55 15.19 5.66
C VAL A 156 6.64 13.94 6.54
N GLU A 157 5.88 12.90 6.21
CA GLU A 157 5.86 11.63 6.94
C GLU A 157 7.25 11.02 7.09
N CYS A 158 7.95 10.83 5.97
CA CYS A 158 9.24 10.14 5.97
C CYS A 158 10.35 10.98 6.58
N SER A 159 10.30 12.31 6.42
CA SER A 159 11.22 13.22 7.11
C SER A 159 11.05 13.14 8.63
N LEU A 160 9.80 13.14 9.13
CA LEU A 160 9.49 13.02 10.55
C LEU A 160 9.84 11.63 11.09
N GLY A 161 9.50 10.56 10.35
CA GLY A 161 9.82 9.19 10.73
C GLY A 161 11.30 8.95 10.94
N HIS A 162 12.13 9.50 10.05
CA HIS A 162 13.59 9.45 10.20
C HIS A 162 14.10 10.36 11.33
N LYS A 163 13.54 11.57 11.48
CA LYS A 163 13.95 12.55 12.51
C LYS A 163 13.75 12.00 13.93
N TYR A 164 12.63 11.33 14.17
CA TYR A 164 12.25 10.85 15.49
C TYR A 164 12.58 9.37 15.75
N ARG A 165 13.31 8.72 14.84
CA ARG A 165 13.73 7.32 15.00
C ARG A 165 14.62 7.12 16.22
N ILE A 166 14.62 5.90 16.73
CA ILE A 166 15.55 5.43 17.76
C ILE A 166 16.62 4.60 17.07
N VAL A 167 17.87 4.87 17.38
CA VAL A 167 19.00 4.02 16.99
C VAL A 167 19.44 3.25 18.24
N LYS A 168 19.34 1.93 18.18
CA LYS A 168 19.69 1.03 19.27
C LYS A 168 21.20 0.83 19.37
N LYS A 169 21.66 0.21 20.48
CA LYS A 169 23.10 -0.06 20.74
C LYS A 169 23.72 -0.99 19.69
N ASP A 170 22.94 -1.89 19.14
CA ASP A 170 23.34 -2.83 18.08
C ASP A 170 23.36 -2.19 16.67
N GLY A 171 23.07 -0.90 16.57
CA GLY A 171 22.99 -0.16 15.32
C GLY A 171 21.66 -0.32 14.56
N SER A 172 20.76 -1.18 15.02
CA SER A 172 19.42 -1.30 14.44
C SER A 172 18.58 -0.06 14.71
N THR A 173 17.61 0.19 13.83
CA THR A 173 16.75 1.36 13.92
C THR A 173 15.30 0.97 14.18
N SER A 174 14.59 1.85 14.88
CA SER A 174 13.15 1.77 15.07
C SER A 174 12.55 3.16 14.90
N GLY A 175 11.68 3.32 13.93
CA GLY A 175 11.01 4.58 13.61
C GLY A 175 9.64 4.33 12.97
N GLY A 176 9.03 5.39 12.47
CA GLY A 176 7.69 5.36 11.92
C GLY A 176 6.77 6.33 12.64
N ALA A 177 5.48 6.33 12.27
CA ALA A 177 4.51 7.29 12.79
C ALA A 177 4.38 7.21 14.32
N MET A 178 4.39 6.03 14.92
CA MET A 178 4.31 5.84 16.36
C MET A 178 5.43 6.60 17.12
N TYR A 179 6.60 6.76 16.50
CA TYR A 179 7.72 7.45 17.15
C TYR A 179 7.63 8.97 17.04
N TYR A 180 7.26 9.54 15.88
CA TYR A 180 7.07 10.99 15.82
C TYR A 180 5.79 11.45 16.52
N LEU A 181 4.75 10.62 16.58
CA LEU A 181 3.56 10.88 17.39
C LEU A 181 3.92 10.93 18.88
N SER A 182 4.59 9.89 19.41
CA SER A 182 4.90 9.85 20.84
C SER A 182 5.96 10.87 21.26
N ARG A 183 7.04 11.03 20.49
CA ARG A 183 8.19 11.87 20.84
C ARG A 183 8.04 13.29 20.34
N GLY A 184 7.58 13.46 19.09
CA GLY A 184 7.40 14.78 18.48
C GLY A 184 6.32 15.58 19.16
N LEU A 185 5.15 14.99 19.45
CA LEU A 185 4.09 15.68 20.17
C LEU A 185 4.45 15.96 21.63
N LYS A 186 5.25 15.11 22.28
CA LYS A 186 5.79 15.40 23.60
C LYS A 186 6.66 16.67 23.60
N GLU A 187 7.50 16.85 22.57
CA GLU A 187 8.32 18.07 22.42
C GLU A 187 7.48 19.33 22.16
N GLU A 188 6.29 19.19 21.55
CA GLU A 188 5.34 20.29 21.32
C GLU A 188 4.36 20.51 22.51
N GLY A 189 4.56 19.83 23.64
CA GLY A 189 3.75 20.02 24.86
C GLY A 189 2.52 19.10 24.98
N TYR A 190 2.36 18.12 24.08
CA TYR A 190 1.20 17.20 24.06
C TYR A 190 1.56 15.73 24.39
N PRO A 191 2.19 15.42 25.54
CA PRO A 191 2.71 14.08 25.82
C PRO A 191 1.61 13.00 25.92
N LYS A 192 0.45 13.31 26.52
CA LYS A 192 -0.66 12.36 26.67
C LYS A 192 -1.31 12.05 25.32
N LEU A 193 -1.62 13.08 24.53
CA LEU A 193 -2.17 12.95 23.19
C LEU A 193 -1.20 12.16 22.28
N GLY A 194 0.08 12.52 22.30
CA GLY A 194 1.10 11.83 21.50
C GLY A 194 1.21 10.35 21.83
N LYS A 195 1.13 9.97 23.11
CA LYS A 195 1.13 8.57 23.52
C LYS A 195 -0.12 7.84 23.03
N PHE A 196 -1.30 8.42 23.22
CA PHE A 196 -2.56 7.83 22.75
C PHE A 196 -2.55 7.60 21.22
N LEU A 197 -2.24 8.65 20.45
CA LEU A 197 -2.19 8.56 18.98
C LEU A 197 -1.15 7.53 18.48
N ALA A 198 -0.01 7.43 19.16
CA ALA A 198 1.03 6.47 18.80
C ALA A 198 0.59 5.02 19.02
N TYR A 199 -0.09 4.71 20.13
CA TYR A 199 -0.65 3.39 20.38
C TYR A 199 -1.80 3.06 19.42
N PHE A 200 -2.70 4.01 19.20
CA PHE A 200 -3.79 3.85 18.23
C PHE A 200 -3.25 3.56 16.83
N PHE A 201 -2.27 4.36 16.36
CA PHE A 201 -1.58 4.11 15.09
C PHE A 201 -0.97 2.71 15.04
N ALA A 202 -0.26 2.30 16.08
CA ALA A 202 0.43 1.01 16.10
C ALA A 202 -0.56 -0.18 16.01
N VAL A 203 -1.70 -0.09 16.70
CA VAL A 203 -2.76 -1.11 16.61
C VAL A 203 -3.35 -1.17 15.19
N MET A 204 -3.69 -0.01 14.61
CA MET A 204 -4.24 0.05 13.25
C MET A 204 -3.22 -0.42 12.20
N CYS A 205 -1.94 -0.11 12.39
CA CYS A 205 -0.85 -0.56 11.51
C CYS A 205 -0.67 -2.09 11.56
N ILE A 206 -0.88 -2.73 12.69
CA ILE A 206 -0.91 -4.19 12.79
C ILE A 206 -2.09 -4.73 11.97
N GLY A 207 -3.29 -4.17 12.13
CA GLY A 207 -4.46 -4.53 11.34
C GLY A 207 -4.25 -4.31 9.83
N GLY A 208 -3.69 -3.17 9.43
CA GLY A 208 -3.32 -2.88 8.05
C GLY A 208 -2.29 -3.85 7.49
N ALA A 209 -1.34 -4.29 8.31
CA ALA A 209 -0.37 -5.30 7.91
C ALA A 209 -1.02 -6.67 7.66
N PHE A 210 -1.98 -7.07 8.47
CA PHE A 210 -2.74 -8.29 8.24
C PHE A 210 -3.70 -8.16 7.04
N GLY A 211 -4.43 -7.04 6.91
CA GLY A 211 -5.40 -6.82 5.83
C GLY A 211 -4.73 -6.46 4.50
N ALA A 212 -4.48 -5.17 4.29
CA ALA A 212 -4.02 -4.64 3.02
C ALA A 212 -2.63 -5.15 2.60
N GLY A 213 -1.72 -5.28 3.57
CA GLY A 213 -0.36 -5.74 3.33
C GLY A 213 -0.20 -7.25 3.18
N ASN A 214 -1.23 -8.04 3.48
CA ASN A 214 -1.17 -9.51 3.47
C ASN A 214 -2.39 -10.14 2.81
N MET A 215 -3.57 -10.09 3.47
CA MET A 215 -4.77 -10.81 3.03
C MET A 215 -5.25 -10.36 1.66
N PHE A 216 -5.26 -9.06 1.36
CA PHE A 216 -5.62 -8.56 0.04
C PHE A 216 -4.65 -9.03 -1.04
N GLN A 217 -3.35 -9.05 -0.74
CA GLN A 217 -2.33 -9.49 -1.66
C GLN A 217 -2.45 -10.99 -1.97
N SER A 218 -2.61 -11.83 -0.93
CA SER A 218 -2.75 -13.27 -1.09
C SER A 218 -4.05 -13.66 -1.80
N ASN A 219 -5.15 -12.96 -1.51
CA ASN A 219 -6.44 -13.15 -2.16
C ASN A 219 -6.37 -12.92 -3.66
N GLN A 220 -5.89 -11.73 -4.07
CA GLN A 220 -5.83 -11.37 -5.47
C GLN A 220 -4.79 -12.20 -6.26
N ALA A 221 -3.69 -12.61 -5.60
CA ALA A 221 -2.72 -13.53 -6.19
C ALA A 221 -3.33 -14.91 -6.44
N TYR A 222 -4.13 -15.41 -5.51
CA TYR A 222 -4.86 -16.67 -5.65
C TYR A 222 -5.87 -16.61 -6.80
N LEU A 223 -6.72 -15.58 -6.84
CA LEU A 223 -7.72 -15.42 -7.89
C LEU A 223 -7.08 -15.35 -9.28
N GLN A 224 -6.00 -14.58 -9.43
CA GLN A 224 -5.27 -14.49 -10.69
C GLN A 224 -4.62 -15.82 -11.07
N PHE A 225 -4.07 -16.55 -10.10
CA PHE A 225 -3.44 -17.84 -10.37
C PHE A 225 -4.48 -18.88 -10.84
N VAL A 226 -5.63 -18.95 -10.17
CA VAL A 226 -6.74 -19.83 -10.60
C VAL A 226 -7.22 -19.47 -11.99
N ASN A 227 -7.44 -18.18 -12.26
CA ASN A 227 -7.87 -17.70 -13.57
C ASN A 227 -6.89 -18.11 -14.67
N ALA A 228 -5.61 -17.89 -14.49
CA ALA A 228 -4.59 -18.20 -15.48
C ALA A 228 -4.34 -19.71 -15.66
N THR A 229 -4.69 -20.55 -14.67
CA THR A 229 -4.49 -22.02 -14.73
C THR A 229 -5.74 -22.80 -15.12
N GLY A 230 -6.77 -22.12 -15.67
CA GLY A 230 -7.95 -22.75 -16.26
C GLY A 230 -9.27 -22.48 -15.52
N GLY A 231 -9.32 -21.49 -14.61
CA GLY A 231 -10.55 -21.13 -13.90
C GLY A 231 -11.07 -22.29 -13.06
N GLU A 232 -12.31 -22.70 -13.28
CA GLU A 232 -12.94 -23.83 -12.58
C GLU A 232 -12.21 -25.18 -12.84
N ALA A 233 -11.49 -25.33 -13.94
CA ALA A 233 -10.69 -26.52 -14.23
C ALA A 233 -9.32 -26.51 -13.53
N SER A 234 -8.94 -25.43 -12.85
CA SER A 234 -7.68 -25.35 -12.12
C SER A 234 -7.67 -26.31 -10.94
N PHE A 235 -6.53 -27.00 -10.72
CA PHE A 235 -6.34 -27.80 -9.51
C PHE A 235 -6.56 -27.02 -8.20
N PHE A 236 -6.28 -25.71 -8.23
CA PHE A 236 -6.41 -24.83 -7.07
C PHE A 236 -7.81 -24.20 -6.92
N TYR A 237 -8.75 -24.49 -7.83
CA TYR A 237 -10.13 -24.01 -7.69
C TYR A 237 -10.72 -24.47 -6.35
N GLU A 238 -11.35 -23.56 -5.59
CA GLU A 238 -11.86 -23.76 -4.23
C GLU A 238 -10.82 -24.28 -3.21
N LYS A 239 -9.54 -24.09 -3.47
CA LYS A 239 -8.44 -24.49 -2.58
C LYS A 239 -7.53 -23.30 -2.25
N GLY A 240 -8.11 -22.14 -1.96
CA GLY A 240 -7.40 -20.93 -1.56
C GLY A 240 -6.50 -21.16 -0.36
N TRP A 241 -6.93 -21.98 0.59
CA TRP A 241 -6.13 -22.38 1.75
C TRP A 241 -4.81 -23.05 1.36
N LEU A 242 -4.81 -23.92 0.33
CA LEU A 242 -3.59 -24.60 -0.13
C LEU A 242 -2.62 -23.64 -0.82
N PHE A 243 -3.14 -22.75 -1.67
CA PHE A 243 -2.34 -21.69 -2.30
C PHE A 243 -1.73 -20.77 -1.24
N GLY A 244 -2.55 -20.33 -0.27
CA GLY A 244 -2.11 -19.50 0.84
C GLY A 244 -1.06 -20.17 1.72
N LEU A 245 -1.15 -21.47 1.93
CA LEU A 245 -0.18 -22.25 2.66
C LEU A 245 1.19 -22.23 1.96
N ILE A 246 1.21 -22.49 0.66
CA ILE A 246 2.46 -22.48 -0.14
C ILE A 246 3.08 -21.08 -0.10
N LEU A 247 2.28 -20.04 -0.34
CA LEU A 247 2.73 -18.66 -0.31
C LEU A 247 3.25 -18.27 1.09
N SER A 248 2.55 -18.68 2.15
CA SER A 248 2.95 -18.47 3.55
C SER A 248 4.32 -19.05 3.89
N ILE A 249 4.63 -20.24 3.39
CA ILE A 249 5.95 -20.87 3.57
C ILE A 249 7.03 -20.02 2.90
N VAL A 250 6.82 -19.60 1.65
CA VAL A 250 7.79 -18.78 0.90
C VAL A 250 8.02 -17.42 1.58
N VAL A 251 6.95 -16.76 2.02
CA VAL A 251 7.03 -15.52 2.80
C VAL A 251 7.79 -15.73 4.11
N GLY A 252 7.48 -16.80 4.82
CA GLY A 252 8.12 -17.16 6.10
C GLY A 252 9.64 -17.22 6.02
N PHE A 253 10.20 -17.76 4.94
CA PHE A 253 11.65 -17.82 4.73
C PHE A 253 12.29 -16.43 4.67
N VAL A 254 11.64 -15.43 4.10
CA VAL A 254 12.23 -14.10 3.90
C VAL A 254 12.09 -13.23 5.14
N ILE A 255 10.93 -13.27 5.83
CA ILE A 255 10.65 -12.36 6.95
C ILE A 255 11.50 -12.63 8.20
N ILE A 256 12.12 -13.80 8.28
CA ILE A 256 13.00 -14.15 9.39
C ILE A 256 14.24 -13.23 9.45
N GLY A 257 14.78 -12.83 8.29
CA GLY A 257 16.01 -12.04 8.18
C GLY A 257 15.86 -10.53 8.48
N GLY A 258 14.65 -10.04 8.77
CA GLY A 258 14.37 -8.64 9.08
C GLY A 258 14.63 -7.68 7.90
N ILE A 259 14.72 -6.35 8.19
CA ILE A 259 14.79 -5.30 7.15
C ILE A 259 15.96 -5.46 6.17
N LYS A 260 17.11 -5.95 6.63
CA LYS A 260 18.28 -6.13 5.75
C LYS A 260 18.04 -7.22 4.71
N SER A 261 17.34 -8.30 5.09
CA SER A 261 16.96 -9.37 4.17
C SER A 261 15.90 -8.88 3.21
N ILE A 262 14.87 -8.23 3.73
CA ILE A 262 13.78 -7.63 2.95
C ILE A 262 14.35 -6.67 1.91
N ALA A 263 15.15 -5.69 2.32
CA ALA A 263 15.75 -4.69 1.43
C ALA A 263 16.62 -5.31 0.32
N ARG A 264 17.35 -6.40 0.63
CA ARG A 264 18.18 -7.11 -0.36
C ARG A 264 17.33 -7.84 -1.41
N VAL A 265 16.17 -8.35 -1.03
CA VAL A 265 15.22 -8.99 -1.94
C VAL A 265 14.51 -7.92 -2.77
N THR A 266 13.97 -6.89 -2.12
CA THR A 266 13.14 -5.87 -2.79
C THR A 266 13.94 -5.00 -3.76
N GLU A 267 15.23 -4.70 -3.49
CA GLU A 267 16.08 -3.92 -4.42
C GLU A 267 16.27 -4.60 -5.79
N LYS A 268 16.05 -5.91 -5.87
CA LYS A 268 16.12 -6.69 -7.11
C LYS A 268 14.74 -6.98 -7.68
N VAL A 269 13.81 -7.43 -6.83
CA VAL A 269 12.47 -7.86 -7.25
C VAL A 269 11.65 -6.67 -7.75
N VAL A 270 11.67 -5.53 -7.04
CA VAL A 270 10.82 -4.37 -7.40
C VAL A 270 11.13 -3.80 -8.78
N PRO A 271 12.38 -3.51 -9.16
CA PRO A 271 12.66 -3.04 -10.52
C PRO A 271 12.33 -4.09 -11.59
N PHE A 272 12.54 -5.38 -11.31
CA PHE A 272 12.23 -6.45 -12.24
C PHE A 272 10.71 -6.60 -12.46
N MET A 273 9.93 -6.74 -11.38
CA MET A 273 8.48 -6.89 -11.48
C MET A 273 7.80 -5.66 -12.09
N GLY A 274 8.19 -4.45 -11.63
CA GLY A 274 7.68 -3.20 -12.17
C GLY A 274 8.04 -2.99 -13.64
N GLY A 275 9.29 -3.31 -14.01
CA GLY A 275 9.75 -3.25 -15.40
C GLY A 275 9.01 -4.22 -16.31
N MET A 276 8.84 -5.46 -15.90
CA MET A 276 8.08 -6.47 -16.63
C MET A 276 6.61 -6.04 -16.84
N TYR A 277 5.96 -5.55 -15.78
CA TYR A 277 4.58 -5.07 -15.84
C TYR A 277 4.43 -3.87 -16.78
N VAL A 278 5.27 -2.84 -16.60
CA VAL A 278 5.23 -1.63 -17.43
C VAL A 278 5.51 -1.94 -18.89
N LEU A 279 6.49 -2.82 -19.19
CA LEU A 279 6.79 -3.21 -20.57
C LEU A 279 5.60 -3.94 -21.22
N THR A 280 4.96 -4.87 -20.49
CA THR A 280 3.78 -5.56 -21.02
C THR A 280 2.62 -4.59 -21.26
N ALA A 281 2.34 -3.70 -20.29
CA ALA A 281 1.31 -2.69 -20.45
C ALA A 281 1.62 -1.74 -21.62
N LEU A 282 2.88 -1.33 -21.81
CA LEU A 282 3.29 -0.51 -22.96
C LEU A 282 3.06 -1.21 -24.28
N VAL A 283 3.36 -2.51 -24.37
CA VAL A 283 3.07 -3.28 -25.58
C VAL A 283 1.58 -3.28 -25.88
N ILE A 284 0.72 -3.50 -24.89
CA ILE A 284 -0.74 -3.46 -25.06
C ILE A 284 -1.21 -2.08 -25.54
N ILE A 285 -0.74 -1.01 -24.89
CA ILE A 285 -1.13 0.38 -25.20
C ILE A 285 -0.69 0.72 -26.63
N LEU A 286 0.57 0.41 -27.00
CA LEU A 286 1.12 0.70 -28.32
C LEU A 286 0.49 -0.16 -29.42
N SER A 287 0.10 -1.39 -29.13
CA SER A 287 -0.67 -2.22 -30.08
C SER A 287 -2.06 -1.70 -30.37
N ASN A 288 -2.59 -0.81 -29.52
CA ASN A 288 -3.88 -0.15 -29.66
C ASN A 288 -3.72 1.38 -29.71
N TYR A 289 -2.68 1.87 -30.37
CA TYR A 289 -2.33 3.29 -30.38
C TYR A 289 -3.45 4.21 -30.89
N ASP A 290 -4.28 3.70 -31.78
CA ASP A 290 -5.47 4.37 -32.34
C ASP A 290 -6.52 4.71 -31.27
N LYS A 291 -6.59 3.92 -30.19
CA LYS A 291 -7.53 4.11 -29.07
C LYS A 291 -6.97 4.97 -27.92
N ILE A 292 -5.68 5.36 -27.98
CA ILE A 292 -5.07 6.19 -26.94
C ILE A 292 -5.81 7.53 -26.77
N PRO A 293 -6.13 8.29 -27.84
CA PRO A 293 -6.90 9.54 -27.71
C PRO A 293 -8.24 9.32 -27.02
N PHE A 294 -8.99 8.29 -27.40
CA PHE A 294 -10.25 7.91 -26.79
C PHE A 294 -10.12 7.60 -25.30
N ALA A 295 -9.05 6.90 -24.90
CA ALA A 295 -8.83 6.56 -23.50
C ALA A 295 -8.58 7.80 -22.63
N PHE A 296 -7.76 8.75 -23.13
CA PHE A 296 -7.54 10.02 -22.42
C PHE A 296 -8.81 10.87 -22.39
N GLU A 297 -9.57 10.93 -23.48
CA GLU A 297 -10.86 11.61 -23.52
C GLU A 297 -11.82 11.01 -22.49
N SER A 298 -11.98 9.67 -22.47
CA SER A 298 -12.83 8.96 -21.51
C SER A 298 -12.43 9.21 -20.05
N ILE A 299 -11.14 9.24 -19.76
CA ILE A 299 -10.61 9.53 -18.41
C ILE A 299 -10.92 11.00 -18.05
N PHE A 300 -10.63 11.95 -18.94
CA PHE A 300 -10.82 13.36 -18.65
C PHE A 300 -12.31 13.73 -18.59
N TYR A 301 -13.10 13.32 -19.57
CA TYR A 301 -14.53 13.58 -19.60
C TYR A 301 -15.24 12.92 -18.41
N GLY A 302 -14.95 11.64 -18.14
CA GLY A 302 -15.52 10.91 -17.01
C GLY A 302 -15.11 11.47 -15.64
N ALA A 303 -14.01 12.22 -15.54
CA ALA A 303 -13.61 12.87 -14.30
C ALA A 303 -14.51 14.05 -13.90
N PHE A 304 -15.14 14.74 -14.87
CA PHE A 304 -15.89 15.98 -14.64
C PHE A 304 -17.37 15.88 -15.01
N THR A 305 -17.73 14.91 -15.86
CA THR A 305 -19.09 14.66 -16.34
C THR A 305 -19.47 13.18 -16.20
N PRO A 306 -19.33 12.59 -14.99
CA PRO A 306 -19.58 11.17 -14.80
C PRO A 306 -21.07 10.87 -14.80
N ASP A 307 -21.40 9.65 -15.26
CA ASP A 307 -22.76 9.13 -15.19
C ASP A 307 -23.23 8.95 -13.74
N ALA A 308 -24.55 9.06 -13.54
CA ALA A 308 -25.19 8.81 -12.25
C ALA A 308 -24.88 7.39 -11.69
N ALA A 309 -24.66 6.42 -12.59
CA ALA A 309 -24.30 5.05 -12.23
C ALA A 309 -23.01 4.95 -11.38
N TYR A 310 -22.09 5.92 -11.51
CA TYR A 310 -20.84 5.99 -10.72
C TYR A 310 -20.95 6.89 -9.48
N GLY A 311 -22.18 7.25 -9.06
CA GLY A 311 -22.39 8.15 -7.92
C GLY A 311 -22.12 9.63 -8.24
N GLY A 312 -22.18 10.00 -9.52
CA GLY A 312 -21.89 11.35 -10.00
C GLY A 312 -20.48 11.81 -9.71
N LEU A 313 -20.23 13.10 -9.78
CA LEU A 313 -18.90 13.70 -9.59
C LEU A 313 -18.27 13.34 -8.24
N LEU A 314 -19.04 13.36 -7.15
CA LEU A 314 -18.53 13.03 -5.82
C LEU A 314 -18.14 11.55 -5.72
N GLY A 315 -18.92 10.63 -6.29
CA GLY A 315 -18.59 9.21 -6.31
C GLY A 315 -17.25 8.94 -7.00
N VAL A 316 -17.05 9.53 -8.18
CA VAL A 316 -15.80 9.37 -8.95
C VAL A 316 -14.60 9.94 -8.20
N ILE A 317 -14.73 11.11 -7.56
CA ILE A 317 -13.69 11.70 -6.71
C ILE A 317 -13.36 10.75 -5.54
N VAL A 318 -14.38 10.32 -4.81
CA VAL A 318 -14.22 9.46 -3.63
C VAL A 318 -13.50 8.16 -3.99
N TRP A 319 -13.95 7.46 -5.03
CA TRP A 319 -13.31 6.21 -5.47
C TRP A 319 -11.89 6.42 -5.96
N GLY A 320 -11.64 7.50 -6.73
CA GLY A 320 -10.29 7.85 -7.15
C GLY A 320 -9.34 8.07 -5.98
N PHE A 321 -9.76 8.85 -4.97
CA PHE A 321 -8.93 9.10 -3.78
C PHE A 321 -8.77 7.87 -2.88
N ILE A 322 -9.82 7.06 -2.67
CA ILE A 322 -9.74 5.82 -1.90
C ILE A 322 -8.69 4.90 -2.53
N ARG A 323 -8.81 4.62 -3.82
CA ARG A 323 -7.90 3.66 -4.48
C ARG A 323 -6.48 4.21 -4.63
N ALA A 324 -6.30 5.51 -4.88
CA ALA A 324 -4.98 6.13 -4.87
C ALA A 324 -4.30 6.02 -3.50
N THR A 325 -5.03 6.38 -2.43
CA THR A 325 -4.48 6.31 -1.05
C THR A 325 -4.19 4.88 -0.63
N PHE A 326 -5.03 3.93 -1.01
CA PHE A 326 -4.78 2.51 -0.78
C PHE A 326 -3.51 2.03 -1.49
N SER A 327 -3.25 2.51 -2.71
CA SER A 327 -2.09 2.14 -3.51
C SER A 327 -0.81 2.80 -2.99
N ASN A 328 -0.75 4.13 -2.93
CA ASN A 328 0.47 4.86 -2.60
C ASN A 328 0.67 5.15 -1.10
N GLU A 329 -0.34 4.87 -0.27
CA GLU A 329 -0.30 5.02 1.19
C GLU A 329 0.04 6.43 1.70
N ALA A 330 -0.16 7.49 0.89
CA ALA A 330 0.12 8.85 1.32
C ALA A 330 -0.90 9.33 2.37
N GLY A 331 -0.42 9.77 3.52
CA GLY A 331 -1.27 10.16 4.66
C GLY A 331 -1.57 9.02 5.63
N ILE A 332 -1.18 7.79 5.29
CA ILE A 332 -1.38 6.59 6.12
C ILE A 332 -0.30 6.46 7.19
N GLY A 333 0.95 6.84 6.90
CA GLY A 333 2.05 6.80 7.86
C GLY A 333 2.82 5.47 7.93
N SER A 334 2.64 4.57 6.98
CA SER A 334 3.31 3.27 6.89
C SER A 334 4.76 3.39 6.42
N ALA A 335 5.01 4.08 5.30
CA ALA A 335 6.32 4.25 4.68
C ALA A 335 7.42 4.79 5.62
N PRO A 336 7.15 5.71 6.55
CA PRO A 336 8.14 6.15 7.54
C PRO A 336 8.82 5.03 8.30
N ILE A 337 8.20 3.86 8.42
CA ILE A 337 8.77 2.70 9.12
C ILE A 337 9.99 2.17 8.34
N ALA A 338 9.89 2.00 7.01
CA ALA A 338 11.00 1.60 6.17
C ALA A 338 12.07 2.70 6.06
N TYR A 339 11.63 3.94 5.78
CA TYR A 339 12.53 5.08 5.61
C TYR A 339 13.30 5.46 6.87
N SER A 340 12.80 5.08 8.06
CA SER A 340 13.54 5.29 9.30
C SER A 340 14.86 4.51 9.36
N ALA A 341 15.00 3.43 8.59
CA ALA A 341 16.19 2.60 8.54
C ALA A 341 17.32 3.18 7.67
N VAL A 342 17.09 4.28 6.94
CA VAL A 342 18.09 4.87 6.03
C VAL A 342 19.34 5.32 6.79
N LYS A 343 20.50 4.94 6.25
CA LYS A 343 21.80 5.33 6.78
C LYS A 343 22.17 6.77 6.37
N THR A 344 21.66 7.74 7.12
CA THR A 344 21.94 9.17 6.93
C THR A 344 21.75 9.95 8.22
N ASN A 345 22.40 11.11 8.34
CA ASN A 345 22.18 12.08 9.41
C ASN A 345 21.20 13.19 8.98
N GLN A 346 20.63 13.10 7.78
CA GLN A 346 19.84 14.17 7.16
C GLN A 346 18.40 13.69 6.91
N SER A 347 17.49 14.00 7.82
CA SER A 347 16.08 13.59 7.71
C SER A 347 15.39 14.14 6.47
N LEU A 348 15.72 15.36 6.04
CA LEU A 348 15.14 15.97 4.84
C LEU A 348 15.51 15.21 3.55
N SER A 349 16.73 14.63 3.48
CA SER A 349 17.11 13.82 2.32
C SER A 349 16.23 12.59 2.15
N VAL A 350 15.77 12.03 3.26
CA VAL A 350 14.84 10.89 3.26
C VAL A 350 13.47 11.31 2.74
N GLY A 351 12.95 12.45 3.20
CA GLY A 351 11.70 13.00 2.70
C GLY A 351 11.75 13.33 1.20
N PHE A 352 12.87 13.89 0.70
CA PHE A 352 12.98 14.10 -0.75
C PHE A 352 12.90 12.80 -1.53
N VAL A 353 13.57 11.74 -1.10
CA VAL A 353 13.53 10.45 -1.80
C VAL A 353 12.12 9.86 -1.80
N SER A 354 11.37 10.01 -0.70
CA SER A 354 9.99 9.50 -0.62
C SER A 354 8.98 10.20 -1.52
N LEU A 355 9.32 11.37 -2.11
CA LEU A 355 8.51 11.99 -3.17
C LEU A 355 8.33 11.07 -4.39
N LEU A 356 9.31 10.22 -4.67
CA LEU A 356 9.28 9.32 -5.84
C LEU A 356 8.27 8.19 -5.68
N GLU A 357 7.90 7.84 -4.47
CA GLU A 357 7.06 6.69 -4.18
C GLU A 357 5.64 6.86 -4.76
N PRO A 358 4.82 7.89 -4.42
CA PRO A 358 3.51 8.07 -5.03
C PRO A 358 3.57 8.35 -6.54
N PHE A 359 4.66 8.95 -7.01
CA PHE A 359 4.85 9.20 -8.44
C PHE A 359 5.03 7.90 -9.23
N ILE A 360 5.94 7.03 -8.79
CA ILE A 360 6.19 5.74 -9.46
C ILE A 360 4.96 4.83 -9.30
N ASP A 361 4.43 4.73 -8.09
CA ASP A 361 3.30 3.88 -7.76
C ASP A 361 2.04 4.25 -8.56
N THR A 362 1.58 5.47 -8.40
CA THR A 362 0.24 5.84 -8.90
C THR A 362 0.32 6.58 -10.24
N VAL A 363 1.21 7.60 -10.37
CA VAL A 363 1.26 8.37 -11.63
C VAL A 363 1.79 7.53 -12.78
N ILE A 364 2.71 6.57 -12.53
CA ILE A 364 3.19 5.66 -13.58
C ILE A 364 2.39 4.37 -13.60
N ILE A 365 2.50 3.51 -12.57
CA ILE A 365 2.02 2.12 -12.65
C ILE A 365 0.49 2.06 -12.67
N CYS A 366 -0.22 2.78 -11.78
CA CYS A 366 -1.69 2.77 -11.80
C CYS A 366 -2.24 3.37 -13.11
N THR A 367 -1.61 4.42 -13.66
CA THR A 367 -2.02 4.99 -14.94
C THR A 367 -1.84 4.01 -16.09
N MET A 368 -0.76 3.21 -16.10
CA MET A 368 -0.58 2.16 -17.11
C MET A 368 -1.69 1.11 -17.03
N THR A 369 -2.03 0.66 -15.82
CA THR A 369 -3.15 -0.27 -15.61
C THR A 369 -4.47 0.31 -16.12
N ALA A 370 -4.76 1.56 -15.75
CA ALA A 370 -5.99 2.24 -16.15
C ALA A 370 -6.10 2.39 -17.67
N LEU A 371 -5.01 2.80 -18.32
CA LEU A 371 -4.98 2.91 -19.79
C LEU A 371 -5.25 1.57 -20.46
N VAL A 372 -4.65 0.48 -19.99
CA VAL A 372 -4.91 -0.87 -20.53
C VAL A 372 -6.40 -1.23 -20.40
N ILE A 373 -7.01 -1.04 -19.22
CA ILE A 373 -8.42 -1.35 -18.98
C ILE A 373 -9.33 -0.49 -19.85
N VAL A 374 -9.05 0.82 -19.97
CA VAL A 374 -9.90 1.76 -20.73
C VAL A 374 -9.77 1.53 -22.24
N ILE A 375 -8.55 1.35 -22.75
CA ILE A 375 -8.28 1.09 -24.18
C ILE A 375 -8.95 -0.21 -24.66
N THR A 376 -8.94 -1.24 -23.82
CA THR A 376 -9.56 -2.54 -24.17
C THR A 376 -11.09 -2.55 -24.05
N GLY A 377 -11.66 -1.62 -23.27
CA GLY A 377 -13.11 -1.48 -23.10
C GLY A 377 -13.78 -2.58 -22.27
N VAL A 378 -13.02 -3.50 -21.68
CA VAL A 378 -13.57 -4.66 -20.94
C VAL A 378 -14.44 -4.26 -19.75
N TYR A 379 -14.19 -3.10 -19.15
CA TYR A 379 -14.97 -2.59 -18.01
C TYR A 379 -16.46 -2.28 -18.38
N GLN A 380 -16.78 -2.13 -19.68
CA GLN A 380 -18.13 -1.83 -20.18
C GLN A 380 -18.97 -3.09 -20.43
N GLN A 381 -18.37 -4.27 -20.41
CA GLN A 381 -19.03 -5.51 -20.82
C GLN A 381 -20.02 -6.08 -19.80
N GLY A 382 -20.18 -5.45 -18.62
CA GLY A 382 -21.19 -5.83 -17.63
C GLY A 382 -21.01 -7.23 -17.04
N SER A 383 -19.83 -7.81 -17.16
CA SER A 383 -19.52 -9.21 -16.79
C SER A 383 -19.52 -9.46 -15.27
N GLY A 384 -19.63 -8.42 -14.44
CA GLY A 384 -19.56 -8.52 -12.99
C GLY A 384 -18.16 -8.84 -12.45
N ILE A 385 -17.15 -9.03 -13.32
CA ILE A 385 -15.76 -9.28 -12.91
C ILE A 385 -15.12 -8.03 -12.30
N GLN A 386 -14.37 -8.23 -11.24
CA GLN A 386 -13.76 -7.15 -10.47
C GLN A 386 -12.30 -7.46 -10.10
N GLY A 387 -11.61 -6.44 -9.59
CA GLY A 387 -10.23 -6.62 -9.10
C GLY A 387 -9.28 -7.11 -10.19
N VAL A 388 -8.43 -8.08 -9.85
CA VAL A 388 -7.40 -8.60 -10.76
C VAL A 388 -7.98 -9.28 -12.00
N GLU A 389 -9.16 -9.86 -11.91
CA GLU A 389 -9.81 -10.56 -13.03
C GLU A 389 -10.15 -9.60 -14.17
N LEU A 390 -10.62 -8.37 -13.85
CA LEU A 390 -10.87 -7.34 -14.85
C LEU A 390 -9.58 -6.93 -15.57
N THR A 391 -8.48 -6.77 -14.83
CA THR A 391 -7.18 -6.49 -15.44
C THR A 391 -6.69 -7.66 -16.30
N SER A 392 -6.90 -8.89 -15.83
CA SER A 392 -6.53 -10.10 -16.57
C SER A 392 -7.31 -10.21 -17.88
N ALA A 393 -8.61 -9.94 -17.87
CA ALA A 393 -9.44 -9.90 -19.07
C ALA A 393 -8.97 -8.81 -20.05
N ALA A 394 -8.56 -7.65 -19.55
CA ALA A 394 -8.01 -6.58 -20.38
C ALA A 394 -6.69 -6.98 -21.05
N PHE A 395 -5.80 -7.68 -20.34
CA PHE A 395 -4.56 -8.22 -20.90
C PHE A 395 -4.85 -9.32 -21.92
N GLY A 396 -5.75 -10.24 -21.58
CA GLY A 396 -6.12 -11.38 -22.43
C GLY A 396 -6.84 -10.99 -23.73
N SER A 397 -7.56 -9.86 -23.73
CA SER A 397 -8.24 -9.36 -24.93
C SER A 397 -7.28 -8.95 -26.07
N VAL A 398 -6.00 -8.73 -25.75
CA VAL A 398 -4.98 -8.35 -26.73
C VAL A 398 -4.14 -9.55 -27.14
N ASN A 399 -3.77 -10.40 -26.20
CA ASN A 399 -3.00 -11.61 -26.47
C ASN A 399 -3.23 -12.67 -25.37
N GLU A 400 -3.49 -13.91 -25.77
CA GLU A 400 -3.77 -15.04 -24.87
C GLU A 400 -2.62 -15.36 -23.88
N TRP A 401 -1.38 -14.96 -24.18
CA TRP A 401 -0.23 -15.14 -23.31
C TRP A 401 -0.08 -14.08 -22.22
N PHE A 402 -0.71 -12.91 -22.38
CA PHE A 402 -0.54 -11.81 -21.44
C PHE A 402 -1.10 -12.09 -20.06
N PRO A 403 -2.21 -12.82 -19.86
CA PRO A 403 -2.66 -13.24 -18.52
C PRO A 403 -1.64 -14.07 -17.75
N TYR A 404 -0.84 -14.90 -18.43
CA TYR A 404 0.24 -15.67 -17.77
C TYR A 404 1.38 -14.77 -17.31
N ILE A 405 1.80 -13.81 -18.13
CA ILE A 405 2.80 -12.80 -17.72
C ILE A 405 2.27 -11.97 -16.56
N LEU A 406 1.00 -11.57 -16.63
CA LEU A 406 0.33 -10.86 -15.54
C LEU A 406 0.31 -11.69 -14.26
N SER A 407 0.06 -13.00 -14.32
CA SER A 407 0.07 -13.88 -13.16
C SER A 407 1.43 -13.92 -12.47
N ILE A 408 2.52 -14.00 -13.23
CA ILE A 408 3.87 -13.94 -12.67
C ILE A 408 4.09 -12.58 -12.00
N ALA A 409 3.70 -11.48 -12.66
CA ALA A 409 3.79 -10.15 -12.08
C ALA A 409 2.99 -10.05 -10.78
N VAL A 410 1.73 -10.45 -10.78
CA VAL A 410 0.82 -10.43 -9.63
C VAL A 410 1.37 -11.19 -8.44
N ILE A 411 1.91 -12.39 -8.64
CA ILE A 411 2.53 -13.18 -7.57
C ILE A 411 3.77 -12.47 -7.00
N LEU A 412 4.61 -11.87 -7.84
CA LEU A 412 5.78 -11.12 -7.39
C LEU A 412 5.38 -9.83 -6.64
N PHE A 413 4.36 -9.11 -7.13
CA PHE A 413 3.80 -7.93 -6.45
C PHE A 413 3.23 -8.31 -5.09
N ALA A 414 2.39 -9.35 -5.02
CA ALA A 414 1.83 -9.84 -3.77
C ALA A 414 2.91 -10.24 -2.78
N PHE A 415 3.82 -11.09 -3.20
CA PHE A 415 4.94 -11.57 -2.37
C PHE A 415 5.77 -10.40 -1.81
N SER A 416 6.15 -9.45 -2.66
CA SER A 416 7.00 -8.32 -2.25
C SER A 416 6.29 -7.41 -1.24
N THR A 417 4.99 -7.16 -1.44
CA THR A 417 4.16 -6.36 -0.53
C THR A 417 3.97 -7.07 0.81
N ILE A 418 3.62 -8.36 0.82
CA ILE A 418 3.47 -9.15 2.03
C ILE A 418 4.77 -9.11 2.87
N VAL A 419 5.92 -9.33 2.22
CA VAL A 419 7.23 -9.32 2.90
C VAL A 419 7.52 -7.95 3.53
N THR A 420 7.24 -6.85 2.84
CA THR A 420 7.47 -5.50 3.37
C THR A 420 6.52 -5.14 4.51
N TRP A 421 5.23 -5.42 4.36
CA TRP A 421 4.25 -5.16 5.38
C TRP A 421 4.44 -6.02 6.64
N SER A 422 5.07 -7.20 6.52
CA SER A 422 5.49 -7.97 7.68
C SER A 422 6.43 -7.19 8.60
N TYR A 423 7.32 -6.37 8.01
CA TYR A 423 8.20 -5.50 8.77
C TYR A 423 7.44 -4.32 9.41
N TYR A 424 6.49 -3.71 8.70
CA TYR A 424 5.68 -2.61 9.25
C TYR A 424 4.85 -3.07 10.46
N GLY A 425 4.15 -4.19 10.31
CA GLY A 425 3.37 -4.79 11.38
C GLY A 425 4.25 -5.24 12.55
N LEU A 426 5.41 -5.87 12.29
CA LEU A 426 6.34 -6.29 13.33
C LEU A 426 6.88 -5.10 14.15
N LYS A 427 7.22 -3.98 13.50
CA LYS A 427 7.68 -2.78 14.20
C LYS A 427 6.59 -2.16 15.07
N SER A 428 5.35 -2.16 14.58
CA SER A 428 4.18 -1.69 15.33
C SER A 428 3.84 -2.64 16.49
N TRP A 429 3.90 -3.95 16.27
CA TRP A 429 3.73 -4.94 17.31
C TRP A 429 4.77 -4.80 18.42
N THR A 430 6.06 -4.74 18.06
CA THR A 430 7.13 -4.61 19.05
C THR A 430 7.14 -3.26 19.78
N TYR A 431 6.55 -2.21 19.17
CA TYR A 431 6.31 -0.94 19.85
C TYR A 431 5.33 -1.09 21.02
N ILE A 432 4.27 -1.91 20.87
CA ILE A 432 3.23 -2.12 21.88
C ILE A 432 3.69 -3.10 22.96
N VAL A 433 4.15 -4.29 22.54
CA VAL A 433 4.38 -5.41 23.45
C VAL A 433 5.83 -5.53 23.90
N GLY A 434 6.74 -4.74 23.31
CA GLY A 434 8.17 -4.81 23.57
C GLY A 434 8.93 -5.74 22.60
N ASP A 435 10.22 -5.47 22.44
CA ASP A 435 11.07 -6.10 21.42
C ASP A 435 11.84 -7.29 22.00
N THR A 436 11.17 -8.43 22.10
CA THR A 436 11.77 -9.72 22.46
C THR A 436 11.59 -10.73 21.32
N GLU A 437 12.56 -11.64 21.15
CA GLU A 437 12.54 -12.62 20.07
C GLU A 437 11.25 -13.48 20.08
N ARG A 438 10.79 -13.90 21.27
CA ARG A 438 9.56 -14.70 21.41
C ARG A 438 8.32 -13.94 20.89
N LYS A 439 8.18 -12.66 21.25
CA LYS A 439 7.06 -11.81 20.82
C LYS A 439 7.12 -11.52 19.32
N ALA A 440 8.32 -11.29 18.79
CA ALA A 440 8.52 -11.10 17.35
C ALA A 440 8.14 -12.36 16.56
N ASN A 441 8.48 -13.53 17.07
CA ASN A 441 8.14 -14.81 16.43
C ASN A 441 6.64 -15.11 16.47
N CYS A 442 5.97 -14.77 17.58
CA CYS A 442 4.52 -14.85 17.68
C CYS A 442 3.84 -14.03 16.56
N PHE A 443 4.25 -12.77 16.38
CA PHE A 443 3.74 -11.95 15.27
C PHE A 443 3.97 -12.59 13.91
N LYS A 444 5.18 -13.10 13.64
CA LYS A 444 5.51 -13.71 12.34
C LYS A 444 4.64 -14.93 12.03
N ILE A 445 4.35 -15.75 13.04
CA ILE A 445 3.46 -16.92 12.89
C ILE A 445 2.04 -16.46 12.56
N LEU A 446 1.48 -15.52 13.33
CA LEU A 446 0.15 -14.97 13.07
C LEU A 446 0.06 -14.33 11.68
N PHE A 447 1.12 -13.62 11.28
CA PHE A 447 1.22 -12.99 9.97
C PHE A 447 1.27 -14.02 8.82
N CYS A 448 1.95 -15.13 9.00
CA CYS A 448 1.94 -16.25 8.05
C CYS A 448 0.58 -16.94 7.95
N LEU A 449 -0.13 -17.09 9.09
CA LEU A 449 -1.48 -17.66 9.09
C LEU A 449 -2.49 -16.76 8.35
N SER A 450 -2.34 -15.44 8.46
CA SER A 450 -3.24 -14.51 7.75
C SER A 450 -3.08 -14.55 6.23
N VAL A 451 -1.97 -15.03 5.68
CA VAL A 451 -1.84 -15.31 4.23
C VAL A 451 -2.85 -16.37 3.79
N ILE A 452 -3.04 -17.41 4.61
CA ILE A 452 -4.00 -18.50 4.35
C ILE A 452 -5.43 -17.95 4.43
N VAL A 453 -5.74 -17.18 5.49
CA VAL A 453 -7.05 -16.55 5.65
C VAL A 453 -7.40 -15.66 4.46
N GLY A 454 -6.44 -14.86 3.99
CA GLY A 454 -6.67 -13.95 2.85
C GLY A 454 -7.01 -14.69 1.55
N SER A 455 -6.26 -15.73 1.21
CA SER A 455 -6.51 -16.51 -0.01
C SER A 455 -7.79 -17.36 0.04
N SER A 456 -8.29 -17.66 1.25
CA SER A 456 -9.52 -18.44 1.46
C SER A 456 -10.78 -17.57 1.61
N SER A 457 -10.63 -16.24 1.73
CA SER A 457 -11.75 -15.34 1.98
C SER A 457 -12.28 -14.71 0.68
N THR A 458 -13.54 -14.24 0.71
CA THR A 458 -14.11 -13.51 -0.43
C THR A 458 -13.45 -12.14 -0.60
N LEU A 459 -13.37 -11.67 -1.83
CA LEU A 459 -12.79 -10.37 -2.16
C LEU A 459 -13.45 -9.22 -1.38
N THR A 460 -14.77 -9.23 -1.26
CA THR A 460 -15.55 -8.20 -0.56
C THR A 460 -15.12 -8.06 0.91
N ASN A 461 -15.00 -9.19 1.62
CA ASN A 461 -14.58 -9.19 3.03
C ASN A 461 -13.13 -8.74 3.19
N VAL A 462 -12.25 -9.18 2.29
CA VAL A 462 -10.84 -8.83 2.32
C VAL A 462 -10.63 -7.34 2.01
N ILE A 463 -11.30 -6.80 0.99
CA ILE A 463 -11.24 -5.35 0.69
C ILE A 463 -11.77 -4.55 1.88
N GLY A 464 -12.93 -4.93 2.40
CA GLY A 464 -13.57 -4.22 3.49
C GLY A 464 -12.71 -4.09 4.73
N PHE A 465 -12.13 -5.19 5.17
CA PHE A 465 -11.21 -5.19 6.31
C PHE A 465 -9.92 -4.41 6.01
N SER A 466 -9.32 -4.65 4.85
CA SER A 466 -8.07 -4.02 4.43
C SER A 466 -8.18 -2.51 4.36
N ASP A 467 -9.23 -2.02 3.68
CA ASP A 467 -9.49 -0.60 3.57
C ASP A 467 -9.72 0.03 4.95
N ALA A 468 -10.58 -0.59 5.78
CA ALA A 468 -10.88 -0.05 7.10
C ALA A 468 -9.63 0.08 7.97
N MET A 469 -8.79 -0.95 8.03
CA MET A 469 -7.58 -0.93 8.85
C MET A 469 -6.54 0.08 8.35
N ILE A 470 -6.35 0.17 7.03
CA ILE A 470 -5.34 1.09 6.47
C ILE A 470 -5.79 2.55 6.64
N PHE A 471 -7.07 2.85 6.37
CA PHE A 471 -7.61 4.20 6.51
C PHE A 471 -7.70 4.65 7.97
N ALA A 472 -7.90 3.73 8.94
CA ALA A 472 -7.87 4.06 10.36
C ALA A 472 -6.51 4.62 10.81
N MET A 473 -5.40 4.21 10.17
CA MET A 473 -4.07 4.74 10.44
C MET A 473 -3.97 6.24 10.12
N ALA A 474 -4.75 6.74 9.16
CA ALA A 474 -4.71 8.13 8.72
C ALA A 474 -5.11 9.11 9.83
N PHE A 475 -6.09 8.77 10.68
CA PHE A 475 -6.58 9.68 11.72
C PHE A 475 -5.45 10.15 12.67
N PRO A 476 -4.74 9.24 13.37
CA PRO A 476 -3.67 9.65 14.26
C PRO A 476 -2.49 10.26 13.50
N ASN A 477 -2.19 9.75 12.31
CA ASN A 477 -1.07 10.21 11.51
C ASN A 477 -1.23 11.68 11.10
N VAL A 478 -2.35 12.02 10.48
CA VAL A 478 -2.62 13.38 9.98
C VAL A 478 -2.62 14.42 11.10
N ILE A 479 -3.18 14.10 12.27
CA ILE A 479 -3.10 14.98 13.44
C ILE A 479 -1.63 15.30 13.78
N GLY A 480 -0.79 14.27 13.80
CA GLY A 480 0.64 14.42 14.03
C GLY A 480 1.34 15.27 12.97
N LEU A 481 1.00 15.05 11.68
CA LEU A 481 1.58 15.81 10.58
C LEU A 481 1.26 17.31 10.69
N PHE A 482 0.02 17.70 10.98
CA PHE A 482 -0.35 19.11 11.14
C PHE A 482 0.41 19.78 12.28
N ILE A 483 0.53 19.12 13.42
CA ILE A 483 1.24 19.70 14.57
C ILE A 483 2.74 19.83 14.28
N LEU A 484 3.36 18.81 13.67
CA LEU A 484 4.81 18.72 13.48
C LEU A 484 5.32 19.36 12.17
N SER A 485 4.45 19.65 11.20
CA SER A 485 4.83 20.25 9.92
C SER A 485 5.58 21.57 10.05
N LYS A 486 5.18 22.42 10.99
CA LYS A 486 5.83 23.71 11.28
C LYS A 486 7.31 23.55 11.66
N LYS A 487 7.64 22.47 12.38
CA LYS A 487 9.01 22.16 12.78
C LYS A 487 9.86 21.76 11.57
N LEU A 488 9.29 20.98 10.67
CA LEU A 488 9.98 20.57 9.45
C LEU A 488 10.23 21.74 8.49
N ILE A 489 9.30 22.71 8.41
CA ILE A 489 9.50 23.95 7.66
C ILE A 489 10.67 24.76 8.23
N ARG A 490 10.78 24.85 9.56
CA ARG A 490 11.93 25.50 10.21
C ARG A 490 13.25 24.80 9.85
N ASP A 491 13.27 23.47 9.81
CA ASP A 491 14.44 22.71 9.39
C ASP A 491 14.80 22.96 7.93
N LEU A 492 13.81 22.99 7.04
CA LEU A 492 14.00 23.31 5.62
C LEU A 492 14.62 24.70 5.41
N LYS A 493 14.12 25.71 6.14
CA LYS A 493 14.68 27.07 6.06
C LYS A 493 16.14 27.16 6.53
N LYS A 494 16.54 26.35 7.50
CA LYS A 494 17.91 26.30 8.04
C LYS A 494 18.88 25.50 7.15
N ASP A 495 18.42 24.61 6.31
CA ASP A 495 19.28 23.81 5.46
C ASP A 495 19.81 24.61 4.29
N LYS A 496 21.15 24.84 4.28
CA LYS A 496 21.83 25.67 3.26
C LYS A 496 21.61 25.19 1.81
N ARG A 497 21.27 23.93 1.62
CA ARG A 497 21.06 23.31 0.30
C ARG A 497 19.64 23.51 -0.23
N PHE A 498 18.67 23.56 0.67
CA PHE A 498 17.25 23.64 0.33
C PHE A 498 16.62 24.98 0.74
N GLY A 499 17.23 25.69 1.70
CA GLY A 499 16.68 26.88 2.36
C GLY A 499 16.45 28.07 1.44
N ARG A 500 17.23 28.23 0.35
CA ARG A 500 17.07 29.38 -0.58
C ARG A 500 15.66 29.48 -1.20
N LYS A 501 14.94 28.35 -1.36
CA LYS A 501 13.58 28.33 -1.90
C LYS A 501 12.49 28.55 -0.84
N PHE A 502 12.83 28.48 0.44
CA PHE A 502 11.89 28.59 1.57
C PHE A 502 12.16 29.83 2.44
N SER A 503 13.16 30.65 2.13
CA SER A 503 13.57 31.82 2.91
C SER A 503 12.77 33.10 2.59
N THR A 504 11.98 33.10 1.56
CA THR A 504 10.98 34.13 1.23
C THR A 504 9.59 33.58 1.48
#